data_91dc35e6ca367483de3a1417507719ea
#
_entry.id   91dc35e6ca367483de3a1417507719ea
#
_cell.length_a   1.000
_cell.length_b   1.000
_cell.length_c   1.000
_cell.angle_alpha   90.00
_cell.angle_beta   90.00
_cell.angle_gamma   90.00
#
_symmetry.space_group_name_H-M   'P 1'
#
loop_
_entity.id
_entity.type
_entity.pdbx_description
1 polymer ?
#
loop_
_entity_poly.entity_id
_entity_poly.type
_entity_poly.pdbx_seq_one_letter_code
_entity_poly.pdbx_strand_id
1 'polypeptide(L)'
;LLREEKTPFWKAVATELLYPWTNDPEVTTLLLDNLSHTNALLRGTTARALDPLARRNNTGIDAALEKLLGDPVRKVRVDAAWTLRDRVPPQSRAGEDLLRTLTYNVDMPTGALQKGVYHLDRNESEKAEHYFRRAIKLDSYSAPLRHEFAIALSMMGRTSEAIDALKEAIRLDPGEAEYHYKLALAWNETGRTDNTVSSLVKAVQLNPRHSRAWYNLGLARNGMNQSEAAIAALLKAENVEQNDPDIPYARATILLRLRRIPEAIEAAQRALEIQPNYNPARALLQELGL
;
A
#
# COMPACT_ATOMS: atom_id res chain seq x y z
N LEU A 1 2.61 15.38 -19.20
CA LEU A 1 2.14 14.30 -20.12
C LEU A 1 0.60 14.21 -20.12
N LEU A 2 -0.05 14.07 -18.99
CA LEU A 2 -1.53 13.97 -18.92
C LEU A 2 -2.27 15.22 -19.39
N ARG A 3 -1.71 16.42 -19.16
CA ARG A 3 -2.28 17.71 -19.61
C ARG A 3 -2.10 17.92 -21.11
N GLU A 4 -1.00 17.47 -21.68
CA GLU A 4 -0.59 17.77 -23.06
C GLU A 4 -1.01 16.69 -24.05
N GLU A 5 -1.21 15.46 -23.58
CA GLU A 5 -1.60 14.34 -24.44
C GLU A 5 -3.05 14.52 -24.93
N LYS A 6 -3.24 14.41 -26.24
CA LYS A 6 -4.54 14.58 -26.89
C LYS A 6 -5.28 13.28 -27.11
N THR A 7 -4.57 12.16 -27.15
CA THR A 7 -5.14 10.85 -27.48
C THR A 7 -5.68 10.19 -26.20
N PRO A 8 -6.99 9.88 -26.09
CA PRO A 8 -7.58 9.30 -24.90
C PRO A 8 -6.90 7.98 -24.45
N PHE A 9 -6.40 7.19 -25.40
CA PHE A 9 -5.69 5.95 -25.10
C PHE A 9 -4.40 6.22 -24.28
N TRP A 10 -3.54 7.14 -24.76
CA TRP A 10 -2.29 7.46 -24.06
C TRP A 10 -2.53 8.20 -22.76
N LYS A 11 -3.61 8.99 -22.66
CA LYS A 11 -4.06 9.53 -21.38
C LYS A 11 -4.43 8.43 -20.38
N ALA A 12 -5.13 7.39 -20.82
CA ALA A 12 -5.48 6.26 -19.97
C ALA A 12 -4.23 5.51 -19.49
N VAL A 13 -3.26 5.25 -20.39
CA VAL A 13 -1.96 4.65 -20.02
C VAL A 13 -1.21 5.52 -19.00
N ALA A 14 -1.15 6.83 -19.23
CA ALA A 14 -0.51 7.76 -18.30
C ALA A 14 -1.23 7.78 -16.93
N THR A 15 -2.56 7.65 -16.91
CA THR A 15 -3.36 7.55 -15.68
C THR A 15 -2.98 6.30 -14.87
N GLU A 16 -2.80 5.15 -15.51
CA GLU A 16 -2.34 3.93 -14.83
C GLU A 16 -0.94 4.10 -14.25
N LEU A 17 -0.04 4.75 -14.98
CA LEU A 17 1.32 5.01 -14.52
C LEU A 17 1.37 5.99 -13.32
N LEU A 18 0.36 6.82 -13.12
CA LEU A 18 0.27 7.75 -11.98
C LEU A 18 -0.25 7.11 -10.69
N TYR A 19 -0.64 5.85 -10.70
CA TYR A 19 -1.13 5.13 -9.53
C TYR A 19 -0.22 5.28 -8.28
N PRO A 20 1.13 5.21 -8.35
CA PRO A 20 1.99 5.41 -7.18
C PRO A 20 1.97 6.85 -6.61
N TRP A 21 1.57 7.84 -7.39
CA TRP A 21 1.55 9.26 -7.03
C TRP A 21 0.16 9.81 -6.77
N THR A 22 -0.83 8.96 -6.57
CA THR A 22 -2.23 9.40 -6.31
C THR A 22 -2.38 10.24 -5.03
N ASN A 23 -1.41 10.21 -4.10
CA ASN A 23 -1.40 11.08 -2.92
C ASN A 23 -0.95 12.53 -3.20
N ASP A 24 -0.39 12.80 -4.38
CA ASP A 24 -0.05 14.16 -4.78
C ASP A 24 -1.33 14.94 -5.10
N PRO A 25 -1.58 16.11 -4.49
CA PRO A 25 -2.80 16.90 -4.70
C PRO A 25 -3.03 17.31 -6.15
N GLU A 26 -1.94 17.59 -6.90
CA GLU A 26 -2.03 17.94 -8.32
C GLU A 26 -2.47 16.74 -9.15
N VAL A 27 -1.89 15.56 -8.89
CA VAL A 27 -2.27 14.31 -9.54
C VAL A 27 -3.73 13.96 -9.21
N THR A 28 -4.13 14.07 -7.95
CA THR A 28 -5.51 13.81 -7.52
C THR A 28 -6.50 14.71 -8.26
N THR A 29 -6.19 16.01 -8.38
CA THR A 29 -7.04 16.97 -9.10
C THR A 29 -7.20 16.60 -10.57
N LEU A 30 -6.10 16.25 -11.25
CA LEU A 30 -6.12 15.80 -12.65
C LEU A 30 -6.93 14.51 -12.83
N LEU A 31 -6.86 13.59 -11.88
CA LEU A 31 -7.65 12.35 -11.91
C LEU A 31 -9.14 12.66 -11.73
N LEU A 32 -9.51 13.54 -10.80
CA LEU A 32 -10.91 13.93 -10.61
C LEU A 32 -11.52 14.57 -11.87
N ASP A 33 -10.79 15.44 -12.55
CA ASP A 33 -11.24 16.05 -13.81
C ASP A 33 -11.49 14.99 -14.88
N ASN A 34 -10.64 13.97 -14.98
CA ASN A 34 -10.75 12.90 -15.95
C ASN A 34 -11.99 11.98 -15.73
N LEU A 35 -12.59 11.95 -14.53
CA LEU A 35 -13.82 11.19 -14.28
C LEU A 35 -15.01 11.73 -15.10
N SER A 36 -14.96 12.99 -15.54
CA SER A 36 -16.01 13.63 -16.37
C SER A 36 -15.65 13.64 -17.87
N HIS A 37 -14.55 13.01 -18.28
CA HIS A 37 -14.10 13.04 -19.67
C HIS A 37 -15.08 12.31 -20.61
N THR A 38 -15.25 12.82 -21.85
CA THR A 38 -16.16 12.23 -22.85
C THR A 38 -15.81 10.78 -23.23
N ASN A 39 -14.53 10.43 -23.21
CA ASN A 39 -14.05 9.09 -23.52
C ASN A 39 -14.20 8.14 -22.33
N ALA A 40 -14.96 7.05 -22.52
CA ALA A 40 -15.26 6.07 -21.48
C ALA A 40 -14.02 5.28 -20.99
N LEU A 41 -13.02 5.04 -21.85
CA LEU A 41 -11.79 4.38 -21.44
C LEU A 41 -11.09 5.20 -20.36
N LEU A 42 -10.96 6.50 -20.57
CA LEU A 42 -10.30 7.38 -19.61
C LEU A 42 -11.08 7.47 -18.29
N ARG A 43 -12.42 7.60 -18.34
CA ARG A 43 -13.24 7.58 -17.11
C ARG A 43 -13.06 6.30 -16.31
N GLY A 44 -13.10 5.13 -16.96
CA GLY A 44 -12.96 3.83 -16.29
C GLY A 44 -11.56 3.63 -15.70
N THR A 45 -10.50 3.90 -16.49
CA THR A 45 -9.12 3.80 -16.01
C THR A 45 -8.87 4.73 -14.82
N THR A 46 -9.40 5.95 -14.89
CA THR A 46 -9.28 6.91 -13.79
C THR A 46 -10.02 6.45 -12.53
N ALA A 47 -11.22 5.88 -12.67
CA ALA A 47 -11.95 5.30 -11.54
C ALA A 47 -11.10 4.23 -10.82
N ARG A 48 -10.41 3.37 -11.58
CA ARG A 48 -9.49 2.35 -11.02
C ARG A 48 -8.26 2.97 -10.36
N ALA A 49 -7.67 3.99 -10.96
CA ALA A 49 -6.49 4.67 -10.40
C ALA A 49 -6.78 5.33 -9.05
N LEU A 50 -8.02 5.70 -8.77
CA LEU A 50 -8.44 6.31 -7.50
C LEU A 50 -8.72 5.28 -6.37
N ASP A 51 -8.59 3.96 -6.62
CA ASP A 51 -8.84 2.91 -5.61
C ASP A 51 -8.10 3.14 -4.27
N PRO A 52 -6.81 3.53 -4.23
CA PRO A 52 -6.12 3.76 -2.96
C PRO A 52 -6.68 4.92 -2.15
N LEU A 53 -7.24 5.93 -2.79
CA LEU A 53 -7.81 7.11 -2.15
C LEU A 53 -9.25 6.89 -1.67
N ALA A 54 -10.05 6.14 -2.43
CA ALA A 54 -11.42 5.78 -2.07
C ALA A 54 -11.47 4.93 -0.78
N ARG A 55 -10.46 4.11 -0.53
CA ARG A 55 -10.32 3.32 0.72
C ARG A 55 -10.04 4.16 1.97
N ARG A 56 -9.72 5.44 1.81
CA ARG A 56 -9.42 6.37 2.92
C ARG A 56 -10.63 7.21 3.34
N ASN A 57 -11.84 6.85 2.90
CA ASN A 57 -13.08 7.58 3.17
C ASN A 57 -12.99 9.06 2.75
N ASN A 58 -12.46 9.33 1.56
CA ASN A 58 -12.40 10.66 0.99
C ASN A 58 -13.74 11.03 0.35
N THR A 59 -14.57 11.75 1.07
CA THR A 59 -15.95 12.07 0.66
C THR A 59 -16.07 12.73 -0.71
N GLY A 60 -15.09 13.55 -1.12
CA GLY A 60 -15.09 14.20 -2.43
C GLY A 60 -14.84 13.21 -3.58
N ILE A 61 -13.89 12.29 -3.39
CA ILE A 61 -13.56 11.25 -4.35
C ILE A 61 -14.70 10.23 -4.44
N ASP A 62 -15.24 9.82 -3.29
CA ASP A 62 -16.36 8.89 -3.20
C ASP A 62 -17.58 9.41 -3.98
N ALA A 63 -17.98 10.67 -3.76
CA ALA A 63 -19.09 11.29 -4.46
C ALA A 63 -18.88 11.38 -5.99
N ALA A 64 -17.63 11.60 -6.42
CA ALA A 64 -17.31 11.61 -7.85
C ALA A 64 -17.39 10.22 -8.48
N LEU A 65 -16.92 9.18 -7.78
CA LEU A 65 -16.99 7.78 -8.21
C LEU A 65 -18.43 7.24 -8.20
N GLU A 66 -19.25 7.62 -7.22
CA GLU A 66 -20.65 7.21 -7.14
C GLU A 66 -21.45 7.64 -8.37
N LYS A 67 -21.15 8.80 -8.94
CA LYS A 67 -21.78 9.24 -10.21
C LYS A 67 -21.51 8.26 -11.35
N LEU A 68 -20.33 7.66 -11.38
CA LEU A 68 -19.94 6.69 -12.41
C LEU A 68 -20.63 5.32 -12.27
N LEU A 69 -21.26 5.03 -11.14
CA LEU A 69 -22.11 3.83 -10.99
C LEU A 69 -23.35 3.89 -11.91
N GLY A 70 -23.75 5.09 -12.35
CA GLY A 70 -24.80 5.34 -13.34
C GLY A 70 -24.31 5.52 -14.78
N ASP A 71 -23.02 5.41 -15.07
CA ASP A 71 -22.46 5.66 -16.40
C ASP A 71 -23.14 4.80 -17.48
N PRO A 72 -23.43 5.36 -18.68
CA PRO A 72 -24.05 4.59 -19.76
C PRO A 72 -23.18 3.40 -20.21
N VAL A 73 -21.85 3.52 -20.12
CA VAL A 73 -20.90 2.48 -20.54
C VAL A 73 -20.66 1.48 -19.39
N ARG A 74 -21.02 0.21 -19.63
CA ARG A 74 -20.88 -0.87 -18.63
C ARG A 74 -19.47 -0.96 -18.03
N LYS A 75 -18.42 -0.85 -18.85
CA LYS A 75 -17.02 -0.94 -18.38
C LYS A 75 -16.74 0.14 -17.33
N VAL A 76 -17.21 1.36 -17.50
CA VAL A 76 -17.02 2.45 -16.52
C VAL A 76 -17.74 2.13 -15.21
N ARG A 77 -19.00 1.63 -15.29
CA ARG A 77 -19.73 1.20 -14.08
C ARG A 77 -19.00 0.09 -13.33
N VAL A 78 -18.45 -0.90 -14.05
CA VAL A 78 -17.68 -2.00 -13.45
C VAL A 78 -16.42 -1.48 -12.76
N ASP A 79 -15.69 -0.55 -13.37
CA ASP A 79 -14.47 0.02 -12.79
C ASP A 79 -14.78 0.86 -11.55
N ALA A 80 -15.79 1.71 -11.60
CA ALA A 80 -16.25 2.47 -10.43
C ALA A 80 -16.78 1.55 -9.32
N ALA A 81 -17.57 0.53 -9.66
CA ALA A 81 -18.07 -0.45 -8.69
C ALA A 81 -16.95 -1.30 -8.08
N TRP A 82 -15.86 -1.56 -8.81
CA TRP A 82 -14.68 -2.21 -8.25
C TRP A 82 -13.98 -1.33 -7.22
N THR A 83 -13.83 -0.05 -7.50
CA THR A 83 -13.19 0.91 -6.58
C THR A 83 -14.03 1.11 -5.32
N LEU A 84 -15.35 1.06 -5.43
CA LEU A 84 -16.30 1.18 -4.32
C LEU A 84 -16.85 -0.19 -3.83
N ARG A 85 -16.13 -1.30 -4.05
CA ARG A 85 -16.64 -2.69 -3.89
C ARG A 85 -17.05 -3.06 -2.48
N ASP A 86 -16.52 -2.37 -1.48
CA ASP A 86 -16.88 -2.54 -0.08
C ASP A 86 -18.30 -2.07 0.24
N ARG A 87 -18.82 -1.09 -0.52
CA ARG A 87 -20.07 -0.37 -0.23
C ARG A 87 -21.12 -0.41 -1.33
N VAL A 88 -20.78 -0.72 -2.59
CA VAL A 88 -21.75 -0.81 -3.68
C VAL A 88 -22.74 -1.95 -3.43
N PRO A 89 -24.09 -1.68 -3.43
CA PRO A 89 -25.07 -2.74 -3.26
C PRO A 89 -24.97 -3.79 -4.38
N PRO A 90 -24.87 -5.09 -4.06
CA PRO A 90 -24.75 -6.15 -5.07
C PRO A 90 -25.89 -6.20 -6.07
N GLN A 91 -27.10 -5.80 -5.65
CA GLN A 91 -28.33 -5.78 -6.46
C GLN A 91 -28.50 -4.50 -7.29
N SER A 92 -27.61 -3.50 -7.13
CA SER A 92 -27.60 -2.32 -8.01
C SER A 92 -27.10 -2.70 -9.40
N ARG A 93 -27.48 -1.92 -10.43
CA ARG A 93 -27.00 -2.15 -11.81
C ARG A 93 -25.49 -2.27 -11.90
N ALA A 94 -24.74 -1.41 -11.21
CA ALA A 94 -23.27 -1.43 -11.20
C ALA A 94 -22.75 -2.64 -10.42
N GLY A 95 -23.37 -3.00 -9.28
CA GLY A 95 -23.03 -4.19 -8.49
C GLY A 95 -23.27 -5.49 -9.28
N GLU A 96 -24.40 -5.61 -9.98
CA GLU A 96 -24.69 -6.76 -10.86
C GLU A 96 -23.68 -6.86 -12.01
N ASP A 97 -23.35 -5.73 -12.66
CA ASP A 97 -22.36 -5.69 -13.73
C ASP A 97 -20.97 -6.13 -13.22
N LEU A 98 -20.58 -5.69 -12.01
CA LEU A 98 -19.33 -6.12 -11.36
C LEU A 98 -19.35 -7.62 -11.04
N LEU A 99 -20.39 -8.11 -10.36
CA LEU A 99 -20.51 -9.52 -9.98
C LEU A 99 -20.51 -10.45 -11.21
N ARG A 100 -21.20 -10.05 -12.28
CA ARG A 100 -21.18 -10.79 -13.56
C ARG A 100 -19.77 -10.86 -14.13
N THR A 101 -19.02 -9.76 -14.07
CA THR A 101 -17.62 -9.71 -14.54
C THR A 101 -16.71 -10.61 -13.70
N LEU A 102 -16.83 -10.53 -12.38
CA LEU A 102 -16.05 -11.38 -11.45
C LEU A 102 -16.39 -12.87 -11.61
N THR A 103 -17.67 -13.19 -11.84
CA THR A 103 -18.11 -14.58 -12.04
C THR A 103 -17.62 -15.14 -13.38
N TYR A 104 -17.65 -14.34 -14.44
CA TYR A 104 -17.16 -14.76 -15.75
C TYR A 104 -15.66 -15.07 -15.74
N ASN A 105 -14.88 -14.33 -14.96
CA ASN A 105 -13.42 -14.47 -14.92
C ASN A 105 -12.91 -15.48 -13.86
N VAL A 106 -13.79 -16.10 -13.08
CA VAL A 106 -13.43 -16.88 -11.89
C VAL A 106 -12.62 -18.15 -12.19
N ASP A 107 -12.60 -18.61 -13.43
CA ASP A 107 -11.81 -19.77 -13.88
C ASP A 107 -10.37 -19.39 -14.29
N MET A 108 -10.04 -18.08 -14.23
CA MET A 108 -8.69 -17.58 -14.40
C MET A 108 -8.07 -17.30 -13.00
N PRO A 109 -6.77 -17.52 -12.79
CA PRO A 109 -6.12 -17.27 -11.50
C PRO A 109 -6.34 -15.84 -11.00
N THR A 110 -6.15 -14.83 -11.86
CA THR A 110 -6.37 -13.41 -11.54
C THR A 110 -7.84 -13.08 -11.29
N GLY A 111 -8.77 -13.73 -11.99
CA GLY A 111 -10.20 -13.52 -11.78
C GLY A 111 -10.68 -14.12 -10.45
N ALA A 112 -10.18 -15.32 -10.08
CA ALA A 112 -10.41 -15.89 -8.77
C ALA A 112 -9.83 -15.01 -7.66
N LEU A 113 -8.59 -14.48 -7.84
CA LEU A 113 -7.98 -13.52 -6.93
C LEU A 113 -8.87 -12.28 -6.73
N GLN A 114 -9.31 -11.65 -7.82
CA GLN A 114 -10.18 -10.46 -7.76
C GLN A 114 -11.48 -10.76 -7.00
N LYS A 115 -12.07 -11.95 -7.21
CA LYS A 115 -13.29 -12.34 -6.49
C LYS A 115 -12.99 -12.57 -5.01
N GLY A 116 -11.83 -13.09 -4.64
CA GLY A 116 -11.35 -13.18 -3.26
C GLY A 116 -11.24 -11.80 -2.61
N VAL A 117 -10.59 -10.84 -3.27
CA VAL A 117 -10.48 -9.44 -2.81
C VAL A 117 -11.84 -8.77 -2.64
N TYR A 118 -12.77 -8.99 -3.58
CA TYR A 118 -14.15 -8.49 -3.47
C TYR A 118 -14.83 -8.95 -2.17
N HIS A 119 -14.73 -10.23 -1.85
CA HIS A 119 -15.32 -10.77 -0.62
C HIS A 119 -14.57 -10.33 0.64
N LEU A 120 -13.23 -10.18 0.56
CA LEU A 120 -12.42 -9.70 1.69
C LEU A 120 -12.81 -8.26 2.09
N ASP A 121 -12.91 -7.35 1.11
CA ASP A 121 -13.27 -5.95 1.36
C ASP A 121 -14.72 -5.79 1.88
N ARG A 122 -15.54 -6.83 1.73
CA ARG A 122 -16.90 -6.91 2.28
C ARG A 122 -16.97 -7.66 3.62
N ASN A 123 -15.83 -7.97 4.24
CA ASN A 123 -15.72 -8.75 5.47
C ASN A 123 -16.34 -10.18 5.38
N GLU A 124 -16.40 -10.75 4.18
CA GLU A 124 -16.90 -12.11 3.93
C GLU A 124 -15.72 -13.10 3.87
N SER A 125 -15.02 -13.26 5.01
CA SER A 125 -13.70 -13.93 5.10
C SER A 125 -13.69 -15.36 4.56
N GLU A 126 -14.73 -16.16 4.83
CA GLU A 126 -14.80 -17.55 4.34
C GLU A 126 -14.89 -17.63 2.82
N LYS A 127 -15.70 -16.75 2.21
CA LYS A 127 -15.80 -16.68 0.75
C LYS A 127 -14.50 -16.16 0.14
N ALA A 128 -13.88 -15.15 0.77
CA ALA A 128 -12.61 -14.63 0.33
C ALA A 128 -11.55 -15.73 0.29
N GLU A 129 -11.38 -16.47 1.37
CA GLU A 129 -10.44 -17.60 1.45
C GLU A 129 -10.70 -18.65 0.38
N HIS A 130 -11.96 -19.03 0.15
CA HIS A 130 -12.33 -19.97 -0.90
C HIS A 130 -11.77 -19.55 -2.26
N TYR A 131 -11.93 -18.28 -2.63
CA TYR A 131 -11.46 -17.77 -3.91
C TYR A 131 -9.94 -17.58 -3.97
N PHE A 132 -9.27 -17.16 -2.89
CA PHE A 132 -7.80 -17.13 -2.85
C PHE A 132 -7.21 -18.53 -3.03
N ARG A 133 -7.74 -19.55 -2.34
CA ARG A 133 -7.30 -20.94 -2.51
C ARG A 133 -7.58 -21.46 -3.92
N ARG A 134 -8.71 -21.06 -4.54
CA ARG A 134 -9.00 -21.36 -5.93
C ARG A 134 -7.97 -20.74 -6.87
N ALA A 135 -7.60 -19.45 -6.68
CA ALA A 135 -6.57 -18.79 -7.47
C ALA A 135 -5.23 -19.56 -7.42
N ILE A 136 -4.79 -19.94 -6.21
CA ILE A 136 -3.57 -20.72 -6.00
C ILE A 136 -3.67 -22.12 -6.62
N LYS A 137 -4.86 -22.75 -6.59
CA LYS A 137 -5.06 -24.05 -7.24
C LYS A 137 -4.96 -23.96 -8.76
N LEU A 138 -5.44 -22.87 -9.36
CA LEU A 138 -5.38 -22.62 -10.80
C LEU A 138 -3.95 -22.30 -11.26
N ASP A 139 -3.14 -21.64 -10.42
CA ASP A 139 -1.71 -21.42 -10.67
C ASP A 139 -0.91 -21.61 -9.36
N SER A 140 -0.46 -22.87 -9.19
CA SER A 140 0.25 -23.28 -7.98
C SER A 140 1.69 -22.78 -7.88
N TYR A 141 2.26 -22.27 -8.97
CA TYR A 141 3.63 -21.76 -9.05
C TYR A 141 3.70 -20.22 -8.98
N SER A 142 2.58 -19.55 -8.85
CA SER A 142 2.55 -18.09 -8.75
C SER A 142 2.90 -17.62 -7.34
N ALA A 143 4.08 -17.06 -7.18
CA ALA A 143 4.48 -16.38 -5.94
C ALA A 143 3.60 -15.17 -5.62
N PRO A 144 3.22 -14.31 -6.59
CA PRO A 144 2.29 -13.20 -6.34
C PRO A 144 0.95 -13.62 -5.73
N LEU A 145 0.35 -14.73 -6.19
CA LEU A 145 -0.92 -15.21 -5.64
C LEU A 145 -0.80 -15.61 -4.16
N ARG A 146 0.32 -16.21 -3.77
CA ARG A 146 0.60 -16.55 -2.37
C ARG A 146 0.84 -15.31 -1.52
N HIS A 147 1.53 -14.33 -2.05
CA HIS A 147 1.72 -13.04 -1.41
C HIS A 147 0.38 -12.33 -1.15
N GLU A 148 -0.49 -12.24 -2.16
CA GLU A 148 -1.82 -11.64 -2.01
C GLU A 148 -2.69 -12.42 -0.99
N PHE A 149 -2.62 -13.74 -1.00
CA PHE A 149 -3.31 -14.56 0.01
C PHE A 149 -2.75 -14.32 1.41
N ALA A 150 -1.44 -14.16 1.57
CA ALA A 150 -0.84 -13.85 2.86
C ALA A 150 -1.30 -12.48 3.38
N ILE A 151 -1.41 -11.46 2.52
CA ILE A 151 -1.98 -10.16 2.89
C ILE A 151 -3.43 -10.34 3.38
N ALA A 152 -4.23 -11.10 2.65
CA ALA A 152 -5.61 -11.40 3.04
C ALA A 152 -5.69 -12.11 4.39
N LEU A 153 -4.82 -13.10 4.64
CA LEU A 153 -4.74 -13.81 5.93
C LEU A 153 -4.36 -12.87 7.08
N SER A 154 -3.39 -11.95 6.88
CA SER A 154 -3.05 -10.93 7.88
C SER A 154 -4.25 -10.01 8.17
N MET A 155 -4.97 -9.56 7.14
CA MET A 155 -6.18 -8.75 7.33
C MET A 155 -7.29 -9.50 8.10
N MET A 156 -7.34 -10.83 8.00
CA MET A 156 -8.24 -11.68 8.78
C MET A 156 -7.71 -12.01 10.19
N GLY A 157 -6.56 -11.47 10.62
CA GLY A 157 -5.91 -11.76 11.90
C GLY A 157 -5.24 -13.15 11.97
N ARG A 158 -5.06 -13.83 10.83
CA ARG A 158 -4.48 -15.19 10.74
C ARG A 158 -2.98 -15.11 10.42
N THR A 159 -2.24 -14.36 11.23
CA THR A 159 -0.83 -14.00 10.98
C THR A 159 0.09 -15.21 10.85
N SER A 160 -0.13 -16.29 11.61
CA SER A 160 0.68 -17.50 11.48
C SER A 160 0.56 -18.14 10.09
N GLU A 161 -0.63 -18.20 9.53
CA GLU A 161 -0.87 -18.73 8.19
C GLU A 161 -0.36 -17.77 7.09
N ALA A 162 -0.42 -16.47 7.35
CA ALA A 162 0.20 -15.47 6.46
C ALA A 162 1.72 -15.67 6.36
N ILE A 163 2.39 -15.95 7.49
CA ILE A 163 3.82 -16.28 7.52
C ILE A 163 4.12 -17.50 6.64
N ASP A 164 3.33 -18.56 6.71
CA ASP A 164 3.56 -19.77 5.91
C ASP A 164 3.32 -19.49 4.42
N ALA A 165 2.29 -18.72 4.08
CA ALA A 165 2.04 -18.32 2.70
C ALA A 165 3.18 -17.43 2.13
N LEU A 166 3.74 -16.52 2.94
CA LEU A 166 4.89 -15.68 2.55
C LEU A 166 6.17 -16.49 2.37
N LYS A 167 6.45 -17.46 3.26
CA LYS A 167 7.59 -18.38 3.07
C LYS A 167 7.48 -19.15 1.76
N GLU A 168 6.28 -19.60 1.41
CA GLU A 168 6.05 -20.27 0.14
C GLU A 168 6.18 -19.33 -1.06
N ALA A 169 5.75 -18.06 -0.95
CA ALA A 169 6.01 -17.04 -1.98
C ALA A 169 7.52 -16.84 -2.19
N ILE A 170 8.28 -16.70 -1.10
CA ILE A 170 9.75 -16.56 -1.13
C ILE A 170 10.41 -17.81 -1.72
N ARG A 171 9.91 -19.01 -1.43
CA ARG A 171 10.43 -20.24 -2.02
C ARG A 171 10.29 -20.27 -3.54
N LEU A 172 9.20 -19.71 -4.05
CA LEU A 172 8.92 -19.65 -5.48
C LEU A 172 9.67 -18.52 -6.19
N ASP A 173 9.82 -17.39 -5.53
CA ASP A 173 10.57 -16.22 -6.02
C ASP A 173 11.37 -15.59 -4.87
N PRO A 174 12.61 -16.06 -4.65
CA PRO A 174 13.45 -15.59 -3.55
C PRO A 174 14.06 -14.18 -3.78
N GLY A 175 13.91 -13.64 -4.99
CA GLY A 175 14.47 -12.34 -5.38
C GLY A 175 13.56 -11.15 -5.09
N GLU A 176 12.29 -11.38 -4.75
CA GLU A 176 11.34 -10.29 -4.53
C GLU A 176 11.44 -9.74 -3.11
N ALA A 177 11.92 -8.49 -3.01
CA ALA A 177 12.14 -7.81 -1.72
C ALA A 177 10.84 -7.62 -0.91
N GLU A 178 9.72 -7.39 -1.57
CA GLU A 178 8.44 -7.14 -0.93
C GLU A 178 7.96 -8.35 -0.12
N TYR A 179 8.21 -9.57 -0.58
CA TYR A 179 7.83 -10.77 0.19
C TYR A 179 8.58 -10.87 1.51
N HIS A 180 9.89 -10.56 1.52
CA HIS A 180 10.68 -10.50 2.73
C HIS A 180 10.24 -9.37 3.66
N TYR A 181 9.87 -8.22 3.10
CA TYR A 181 9.33 -7.10 3.86
C TYR A 181 8.00 -7.47 4.53
N LYS A 182 7.05 -8.05 3.80
CA LYS A 182 5.77 -8.52 4.36
C LYS A 182 5.96 -9.62 5.40
N LEU A 183 6.90 -10.54 5.18
CA LEU A 183 7.24 -11.58 6.17
C LEU A 183 7.78 -10.96 7.46
N ALA A 184 8.57 -9.90 7.35
CA ALA A 184 9.07 -9.16 8.52
C ALA A 184 7.93 -8.51 9.31
N LEU A 185 6.95 -7.89 8.63
CA LEU A 185 5.77 -7.31 9.28
C LEU A 185 4.98 -8.37 10.03
N ALA A 186 4.75 -9.52 9.41
CA ALA A 186 4.04 -10.63 10.04
C ALA A 186 4.81 -11.22 11.25
N TRP A 187 6.14 -11.31 11.17
CA TRP A 187 6.96 -11.69 12.32
C TRP A 187 6.90 -10.66 13.46
N ASN A 188 6.87 -9.36 13.12
CA ASN A 188 6.75 -8.31 14.12
C ASN A 188 5.40 -8.38 14.87
N GLU A 189 4.30 -8.64 14.18
CA GLU A 189 2.98 -8.84 14.79
C GLU A 189 2.97 -10.02 15.78
N THR A 190 3.77 -11.05 15.56
CA THR A 190 3.90 -12.20 16.48
C THR A 190 5.00 -12.04 17.53
N GLY A 191 5.65 -10.87 17.62
CA GLY A 191 6.71 -10.56 18.58
C GLY A 191 8.03 -11.30 18.30
N ARG A 192 8.24 -11.84 17.11
CA ARG A 192 9.43 -12.58 16.71
C ARG A 192 10.50 -11.63 16.17
N THR A 193 11.11 -10.82 17.05
CA THR A 193 11.99 -9.71 16.68
C THR A 193 13.22 -10.17 15.87
N ASP A 194 13.88 -11.29 16.21
CA ASP A 194 15.02 -11.80 15.45
C ASP A 194 14.65 -12.16 14.01
N ASN A 195 13.49 -12.80 13.81
CA ASN A 195 12.95 -13.11 12.49
C ASN A 195 12.58 -11.85 11.72
N THR A 196 12.03 -10.84 12.41
CA THR A 196 11.73 -9.52 11.85
C THR A 196 12.99 -8.88 11.29
N VAL A 197 14.04 -8.75 12.10
CA VAL A 197 15.31 -8.15 11.67
C VAL A 197 15.93 -8.93 10.51
N SER A 198 15.98 -10.26 10.60
CA SER A 198 16.54 -11.10 9.53
C SER A 198 15.81 -10.89 8.20
N SER A 199 14.47 -10.86 8.22
CA SER A 199 13.66 -10.65 7.03
C SER A 199 13.81 -9.22 6.47
N LEU A 200 13.89 -8.19 7.33
CA LEU A 200 14.13 -6.80 6.89
C LEU A 200 15.52 -6.63 6.28
N VAL A 201 16.56 -7.25 6.87
CA VAL A 201 17.90 -7.24 6.29
C VAL A 201 17.88 -7.84 4.88
N LYS A 202 17.16 -8.94 4.67
CA LYS A 202 17.04 -9.53 3.34
C LYS A 202 16.29 -8.62 2.38
N ALA A 203 15.20 -7.98 2.82
CA ALA A 203 14.45 -7.04 2.00
C ALA A 203 15.32 -5.87 1.52
N VAL A 204 16.12 -5.24 2.41
CA VAL A 204 16.99 -4.11 2.03
C VAL A 204 18.23 -4.52 1.23
N GLN A 205 18.67 -5.78 1.35
CA GLN A 205 19.72 -6.33 0.47
C GLN A 205 19.21 -6.52 -0.96
N LEU A 206 17.98 -7.00 -1.13
CA LEU A 206 17.35 -7.20 -2.44
C LEU A 206 16.94 -5.87 -3.07
N ASN A 207 16.38 -4.96 -2.28
CA ASN A 207 16.02 -3.62 -2.73
C ASN A 207 16.56 -2.53 -1.79
N PRO A 208 17.77 -2.00 -2.05
CA PRO A 208 18.35 -0.91 -1.24
C PRO A 208 17.56 0.40 -1.25
N ARG A 209 16.61 0.56 -2.18
CA ARG A 209 15.72 1.73 -2.26
C ARG A 209 14.38 1.53 -1.53
N HIS A 210 14.22 0.46 -0.78
CA HIS A 210 13.02 0.22 0.00
C HIS A 210 13.04 1.00 1.33
N SER A 211 12.63 2.27 1.32
CA SER A 211 12.72 3.16 2.49
C SER A 211 11.98 2.62 3.71
N ARG A 212 10.78 2.09 3.54
CA ARG A 212 9.98 1.50 4.63
C ARG A 212 10.66 0.29 5.27
N ALA A 213 11.37 -0.52 4.49
CA ALA A 213 12.12 -1.66 5.04
C ALA A 213 13.33 -1.16 5.87
N TRP A 214 14.04 -0.13 5.41
CA TRP A 214 15.10 0.51 6.18
C TRP A 214 14.57 1.15 7.47
N TYR A 215 13.45 1.87 7.41
CA TYR A 215 12.80 2.47 8.57
C TYR A 215 12.43 1.42 9.62
N ASN A 216 11.70 0.37 9.20
CA ASN A 216 11.30 -0.71 10.10
C ASN A 216 12.50 -1.51 10.65
N LEU A 217 13.57 -1.65 9.87
CA LEU A 217 14.83 -2.25 10.34
C LEU A 217 15.46 -1.39 11.45
N GLY A 218 15.44 -0.05 11.30
CA GLY A 218 15.87 0.88 12.33
C GLY A 218 15.07 0.71 13.63
N LEU A 219 13.74 0.70 13.53
CA LEU A 219 12.86 0.51 14.70
C LEU A 219 13.05 -0.86 15.37
N ALA A 220 13.15 -1.93 14.60
CA ALA A 220 13.34 -3.28 15.12
C ALA A 220 14.71 -3.41 15.83
N ARG A 221 15.80 -2.89 15.26
CA ARG A 221 17.13 -2.85 15.89
C ARG A 221 17.15 -2.02 17.17
N ASN A 222 16.42 -0.89 17.17
CA ASN A 222 16.27 -0.08 18.36
C ASN A 222 15.57 -0.85 19.50
N GLY A 223 14.52 -1.60 19.18
CA GLY A 223 13.85 -2.50 20.12
C GLY A 223 14.77 -3.60 20.70
N MET A 224 15.81 -3.98 19.97
CA MET A 224 16.86 -4.92 20.41
C MET A 224 18.04 -4.22 21.13
N ASN A 225 17.94 -2.94 21.45
CA ASN A 225 19.03 -2.13 22.01
C ASN A 225 20.29 -2.01 21.11
N GLN A 226 20.14 -2.23 19.81
CA GLN A 226 21.21 -2.07 18.81
C GLN A 226 21.18 -0.64 18.24
N SER A 227 21.33 0.36 19.10
CA SER A 227 21.03 1.76 18.78
C SER A 227 21.87 2.33 17.63
N GLU A 228 23.16 2.02 17.54
CA GLU A 228 24.01 2.51 16.44
C GLU A 228 23.57 1.91 15.09
N ALA A 229 23.25 0.63 15.06
CA ALA A 229 22.75 -0.03 13.86
C ALA A 229 21.34 0.48 13.48
N ALA A 230 20.53 0.87 14.47
CA ALA A 230 19.23 1.50 14.24
C ALA A 230 19.37 2.88 13.58
N ILE A 231 20.28 3.73 14.12
CA ILE A 231 20.58 5.05 13.54
C ILE A 231 21.07 4.92 12.09
N ALA A 232 21.99 3.98 11.84
CA ALA A 232 22.50 3.74 10.49
C ALA A 232 21.41 3.30 9.51
N ALA A 233 20.45 2.46 9.94
CA ALA A 233 19.32 2.06 9.12
C ALA A 233 18.36 3.23 8.85
N LEU A 234 18.05 4.08 9.84
CA LEU A 234 17.21 5.27 9.67
C LEU A 234 17.85 6.30 8.74
N LEU A 235 19.19 6.50 8.80
CA LEU A 235 19.90 7.34 7.83
C LEU A 235 19.77 6.81 6.40
N LYS A 236 19.80 5.48 6.22
CA LYS A 236 19.53 4.87 4.89
C LYS A 236 18.10 5.11 4.43
N ALA A 237 17.11 4.99 5.33
CA ALA A 237 15.72 5.30 5.03
C ALA A 237 15.56 6.77 4.60
N GLU A 238 16.16 7.72 5.34
CA GLU A 238 16.11 9.16 5.08
C GLU A 238 16.75 9.53 3.73
N ASN A 239 17.87 8.88 3.37
CA ASN A 239 18.51 9.09 2.06
C ASN A 239 17.65 8.61 0.88
N VAL A 240 16.79 7.63 1.08
CA VAL A 240 15.87 7.11 0.05
C VAL A 240 14.57 7.92 0.00
N GLU A 241 14.01 8.26 1.16
CA GLU A 241 12.76 9.00 1.31
C GLU A 241 13.03 10.28 2.10
N GLN A 242 13.20 11.38 1.37
CA GLN A 242 13.63 12.66 1.93
C GLN A 242 12.49 13.52 2.46
N ASN A 243 11.23 13.14 2.17
CA ASN A 243 10.05 13.95 2.47
C ASN A 243 9.16 13.34 3.58
N ASP A 244 9.63 12.31 4.28
CA ASP A 244 8.94 11.70 5.40
C ASP A 244 9.52 12.19 6.73
N PRO A 245 8.82 13.07 7.49
CA PRO A 245 9.32 13.62 8.77
C PRO A 245 9.43 12.58 9.89
N ASP A 246 8.72 11.44 9.78
CA ASP A 246 8.77 10.36 10.77
C ASP A 246 10.17 9.72 10.85
N ILE A 247 10.90 9.69 9.74
CA ILE A 247 12.23 9.06 9.67
C ILE A 247 13.27 9.82 10.51
N PRO A 248 13.55 11.12 10.25
CA PRO A 248 14.49 11.88 11.08
C PRO A 248 14.00 12.04 12.52
N TYR A 249 12.70 12.10 12.77
CA TYR A 249 12.15 12.12 14.13
C TYR A 249 12.45 10.82 14.90
N ALA A 250 12.25 9.66 14.28
CA ALA A 250 12.62 8.37 14.90
C ALA A 250 14.12 8.33 15.25
N ARG A 251 14.97 8.87 14.37
CA ARG A 251 16.41 9.00 14.65
C ARG A 251 16.68 9.95 15.82
N ALA A 252 15.99 11.08 15.89
CA ALA A 252 16.11 12.04 16.99
C ALA A 252 15.77 11.41 18.35
N THR A 253 14.70 10.64 18.43
CA THR A 253 14.30 9.96 19.68
C THR A 253 15.34 8.94 20.18
N ILE A 254 15.99 8.22 19.26
CA ILE A 254 17.07 7.27 19.61
C ILE A 254 18.31 8.03 20.10
N LEU A 255 18.71 9.09 19.39
CA LEU A 255 19.86 9.93 19.75
C LEU A 255 19.67 10.62 21.10
N LEU A 256 18.46 11.11 21.38
CA LEU A 256 18.11 11.71 22.69
C LEU A 256 18.27 10.68 23.82
N ARG A 257 17.80 9.46 23.65
CA ARG A 257 17.97 8.37 24.63
C ARG A 257 19.44 8.04 24.87
N LEU A 258 20.29 8.16 23.85
CA LEU A 258 21.75 7.98 23.96
C LEU A 258 22.46 9.22 24.53
N ARG A 259 21.73 10.27 24.89
CA ARG A 259 22.26 11.58 25.34
C ARG A 259 23.15 12.27 24.31
N ARG A 260 23.01 11.96 23.03
CA ARG A 260 23.66 12.64 21.90
C ARG A 260 22.82 13.86 21.49
N ILE A 261 22.74 14.83 22.44
CA ILE A 261 21.80 15.96 22.35
C ILE A 261 21.99 16.79 21.08
N PRO A 262 23.22 17.19 20.65
CA PRO A 262 23.38 17.99 19.44
C PRO A 262 22.81 17.31 18.19
N GLU A 263 23.10 16.02 18.04
CA GLU A 263 22.62 15.23 16.90
C GLU A 263 21.09 14.97 16.96
N ALA A 264 20.53 14.84 18.17
CA ALA A 264 19.08 14.72 18.35
C ALA A 264 18.36 16.01 17.91
N ILE A 265 18.93 17.18 18.24
CA ILE A 265 18.42 18.47 17.82
C ILE A 265 18.45 18.59 16.29
N GLU A 266 19.60 18.29 15.65
CA GLU A 266 19.74 18.32 14.20
C GLU A 266 18.70 17.44 13.52
N ALA A 267 18.52 16.20 14.01
CA ALA A 267 17.55 15.28 13.46
C ALA A 267 16.08 15.76 13.63
N ALA A 268 15.76 16.36 14.78
CA ALA A 268 14.42 16.94 15.02
C ALA A 268 14.18 18.17 14.14
N GLN A 269 15.19 19.05 13.97
CA GLN A 269 15.12 20.18 13.06
C GLN A 269 14.91 19.72 11.61
N ARG A 270 15.58 18.65 11.19
CA ARG A 270 15.36 18.04 9.85
C ARG A 270 13.92 17.61 9.65
N ALA A 271 13.26 17.02 10.65
CA ALA A 271 11.83 16.69 10.57
C ALA A 271 10.95 17.95 10.38
N LEU A 272 11.29 19.08 11.02
CA LEU A 272 10.59 20.36 10.84
C LEU A 272 10.87 21.05 9.50
N GLU A 273 12.06 20.85 8.93
CA GLU A 273 12.34 21.32 7.56
C GLU A 273 11.44 20.62 6.54
N ILE A 274 11.18 19.33 6.72
CA ILE A 274 10.28 18.54 5.87
C ILE A 274 8.81 19.00 6.11
N GLN A 275 8.41 19.09 7.38
CA GLN A 275 7.05 19.45 7.75
C GLN A 275 7.08 20.48 8.90
N PRO A 276 6.94 21.80 8.63
CA PRO A 276 7.06 22.85 9.64
C PRO A 276 6.10 22.74 10.82
N ASN A 277 4.95 22.08 10.64
CA ASN A 277 3.94 21.85 11.69
C ASN A 277 3.97 20.44 12.27
N TYR A 278 5.09 19.70 12.13
CA TYR A 278 5.25 18.36 12.70
C TYR A 278 5.40 18.43 14.22
N ASN A 279 4.27 18.28 14.92
CA ASN A 279 4.18 18.46 16.37
C ASN A 279 5.13 17.57 17.21
N PRO A 280 5.39 16.29 16.86
CA PRO A 280 6.31 15.46 17.66
C PRO A 280 7.73 16.04 17.75
N ALA A 281 8.29 16.52 16.63
CA ALA A 281 9.63 17.12 16.63
C ALA A 281 9.66 18.47 17.34
N ARG A 282 8.58 19.27 17.20
CA ARG A 282 8.46 20.55 17.93
C ARG A 282 8.43 20.32 19.44
N ALA A 283 7.66 19.35 19.92
CA ALA A 283 7.59 19.01 21.33
C ALA A 283 8.96 18.56 21.87
N LEU A 284 9.68 17.72 21.12
CA LEU A 284 11.02 17.27 21.49
C LEU A 284 12.01 18.45 21.63
N LEU A 285 11.99 19.41 20.71
CA LEU A 285 12.85 20.58 20.79
C LEU A 285 12.49 21.48 21.97
N GLN A 286 11.19 21.68 22.25
CA GLN A 286 10.72 22.44 23.42
C GLN A 286 11.16 21.81 24.75
N GLU A 287 11.13 20.48 24.87
CA GLU A 287 11.67 19.78 26.06
C GLU A 287 13.17 20.00 26.24
N LEU A 288 13.91 20.28 25.16
CA LEU A 288 15.33 20.61 25.18
C LEU A 288 15.61 22.11 25.37
N GLY A 289 14.57 22.94 25.50
CA GLY A 289 14.68 24.38 25.71
C GLY A 289 14.91 25.20 24.45
N LEU A 290 14.47 24.70 23.28
CA LEU A 290 14.63 25.32 21.96
C LEU A 290 13.29 25.68 21.32
#